data_acfdcb61ab1935b19cef589ac7dcae55
#
_entry.id   acfdcb61ab1935b19cef589ac7dcae55
#
_cell.length_a   1.000
_cell.length_b   1.000
_cell.length_c   1.000
_cell.angle_alpha   90.00
_cell.angle_beta   90.00
_cell.angle_gamma   90.00
#
_symmetry.space_group_name_H-M   'P 1'
#
loop_
_entity.id
_entity.type
_entity.pdbx_description
1 polymer ?
#
loop_
_entity_poly.entity_id
_entity_poly.type
_entity_poly.pdbx_seq_one_letter_code
_entity_poly.pdbx_strand_id
1 'polypeptide(L)' 'MMAKLEVTQIRSAIGRAQNQRHTLRSLGLKRIGDVVVKDDRPEIRGMVETIPHLVDVKEVD' A
#
# COMPACT_ATOMS: atom_id res chain seq x y z
N MET A 1 -21.85 -4.65 3.96
CA MET A 1 -20.50 -4.90 4.51
C MET A 1 -19.49 -4.10 3.73
N MET A 2 -18.61 -3.45 4.42
CA MET A 2 -17.56 -2.70 3.73
C MET A 2 -16.37 -3.62 3.52
N ALA A 3 -15.97 -3.79 2.27
CA ALA A 3 -14.75 -4.52 1.96
C ALA A 3 -13.54 -3.72 2.45
N LYS A 4 -12.48 -4.43 2.81
CA LYS A 4 -11.23 -3.82 3.22
C LYS A 4 -10.10 -4.36 2.38
N LEU A 5 -9.04 -3.58 2.28
CA LEU A 5 -7.84 -3.97 1.55
C LEU A 5 -6.71 -4.19 2.54
N GLU A 6 -6.10 -5.36 2.49
CA GLU A 6 -4.90 -5.65 3.23
C GLU A 6 -3.71 -5.39 2.32
N VAL A 7 -2.89 -4.43 2.68
CA VAL A 7 -1.75 -4.00 1.88
C VAL A 7 -0.47 -4.39 2.60
N THR A 8 0.36 -5.20 1.94
CA THR A 8 1.63 -5.66 2.49
C THR A 8 2.77 -5.11 1.66
N GLN A 9 3.75 -4.51 2.30
CA GLN A 9 4.94 -4.04 1.60
C GLN A 9 5.85 -5.23 1.29
N ILE A 10 6.11 -5.45 0.00
CA ILE A 10 6.92 -6.58 -0.45
C ILE A 10 8.30 -6.18 -0.94
N ARG A 11 8.53 -4.90 -1.17
CA ARG A 11 9.84 -4.39 -1.63
C ARG A 11 10.19 -3.12 -0.88
N SER A 12 11.50 -2.87 -0.77
CA SER A 12 12.02 -1.68 -0.10
C SER A 12 11.73 -0.42 -0.92
N ALA A 13 11.50 0.69 -0.21
CA ALA A 13 11.35 2.01 -0.82
C ALA A 13 12.71 2.66 -1.11
N ILE A 14 13.80 2.07 -0.66
CA ILE A 14 15.14 2.63 -0.87
C ILE A 14 15.46 2.63 -2.36
N GLY A 15 15.89 3.77 -2.88
CA GLY A 15 16.19 3.95 -4.29
C GLY A 15 14.99 4.17 -5.19
N ARG A 16 13.80 4.24 -4.62
CA ARG A 16 12.58 4.51 -5.39
C ARG A 16 12.32 6.01 -5.49
N ALA A 17 11.49 6.40 -6.46
CA ALA A 17 11.11 7.80 -6.64
C ALA A 17 10.44 8.32 -5.36
N GLN A 18 10.58 9.62 -5.13
CA GLN A 18 10.08 10.24 -3.90
C GLN A 18 8.56 10.09 -3.78
N ASN A 19 7.83 10.19 -4.88
CA ASN A 19 6.37 10.02 -4.84
C ASN A 19 5.97 8.61 -4.40
N GLN A 20 6.72 7.60 -4.80
CA GLN A 20 6.48 6.21 -4.37
C GLN A 20 6.73 6.04 -2.88
N ARG A 21 7.82 6.60 -2.40
CA ARG A 21 8.15 6.57 -0.97
C ARG A 21 7.10 7.30 -0.15
N HIS A 22 6.63 8.43 -0.66
CA HIS A 22 5.59 9.21 -0.01
C HIS A 22 4.28 8.41 0.06
N THR A 23 3.93 7.72 -1.02
CA THR A 23 2.72 6.89 -1.06
C THR A 23 2.78 5.76 -0.02
N LEU A 24 3.91 5.08 0.08
CA LEU A 24 4.11 4.05 1.11
C LEU A 24 3.94 4.62 2.50
N ARG A 25 4.51 5.79 2.76
CA ARG A 25 4.40 6.44 4.05
C ARG A 25 2.96 6.84 4.36
N SER A 26 2.25 7.34 3.37
CA SER A 26 0.84 7.73 3.53
C SER A 26 -0.03 6.52 3.85
N LEU A 27 0.32 5.34 3.35
CA LEU A 27 -0.37 4.10 3.70
C LEU A 27 0.01 3.58 5.08
N GLY A 28 1.10 4.08 5.66
CA GLY A 28 1.58 3.60 6.94
C GLY A 28 2.60 2.48 6.85
N LEU A 29 3.09 2.22 5.64
CA LEU A 29 4.08 1.17 5.41
C LEU A 29 5.49 1.75 5.54
N LYS A 30 6.35 1.10 6.31
CA LYS A 30 7.71 1.57 6.57
C LYS A 30 8.76 0.59 6.13
N ARG A 31 8.50 -0.71 6.23
CA ARG A 31 9.48 -1.76 5.98
C ARG A 31 8.85 -2.87 5.16
N ILE A 32 9.71 -3.68 4.54
CA ILE A 32 9.27 -4.92 3.91
C ILE A 32 8.60 -5.80 4.96
N GLY A 33 7.43 -6.32 4.63
CA GLY A 33 6.66 -7.15 5.54
C GLY A 33 5.63 -6.39 6.37
N ASP A 34 5.67 -5.06 6.36
CA ASP A 34 4.63 -4.28 7.04
C ASP A 34 3.29 -4.49 6.36
N VAL A 35 2.26 -4.63 7.18
CA VAL A 35 0.90 -4.88 6.71
C VAL A 35 -0.02 -3.81 7.29
N VAL A 36 -0.86 -3.24 6.45
CA VAL A 36 -1.92 -2.32 6.89
C VAL A 36 -3.23 -2.77 6.28
N VAL A 37 -4.32 -2.54 7.01
CA VAL A 37 -5.67 -2.78 6.53
C VAL A 37 -6.35 -1.43 6.37
N LYS A 38 -6.81 -1.15 5.16
CA LYS A 38 -7.49 0.10 4.83
C LYS A 38 -8.86 -0.21 4.25
N ASP A 39 -9.77 0.74 4.41
CA ASP A 39 -11.08 0.63 3.77
C ASP A 39 -10.91 0.64 2.25
N ASP A 40 -11.76 -0.11 1.57
CA ASP A 40 -11.76 -0.14 0.11
C ASP A 40 -12.39 1.16 -0.41
N ARG A 41 -11.54 2.14 -0.67
CA ARG A 41 -11.95 3.45 -1.17
C ARG A 41 -11.18 3.78 -2.43
N PRO A 42 -11.75 4.61 -3.31
CA PRO A 42 -11.05 5.01 -4.55
C PRO A 42 -9.68 5.63 -4.30
N GLU A 43 -9.55 6.43 -3.24
CA GLU A 43 -8.27 7.06 -2.89
C GLU A 43 -7.22 6.02 -2.51
N ILE A 44 -7.59 5.00 -1.76
CA ILE A 44 -6.68 3.93 -1.37
C ILE A 44 -6.30 3.09 -2.59
N ARG A 45 -7.27 2.77 -3.44
CA ARG A 45 -6.98 2.05 -4.68
C ARG A 45 -6.04 2.83 -5.58
N GLY A 46 -6.25 4.15 -5.70
CA GLY A 46 -5.35 5.01 -6.46
C GLY A 46 -3.93 5.00 -5.90
N MET A 47 -3.78 5.01 -4.59
CA MET A 47 -2.47 4.97 -3.94
C MET A 47 -1.75 3.65 -4.24
N VAL A 48 -2.42 2.51 -4.09
CA VAL A 48 -1.79 1.21 -4.32
C VAL A 48 -1.50 0.98 -5.80
N GLU A 49 -2.29 1.55 -6.69
CA GLU A 49 -2.04 1.48 -8.14
C GLU A 49 -0.78 2.24 -8.55
N THR A 50 -0.36 3.22 -7.76
CA THR A 50 0.88 3.96 -8.00
C THR A 50 2.10 3.09 -7.72
N ILE A 51 1.97 2.14 -6.81
CA ILE A 51 3.10 1.32 -6.36
C ILE A 51 2.79 -0.17 -6.40
N PRO A 52 2.21 -0.70 -7.51
CA PRO A 52 1.82 -2.11 -7.54
C PRO A 52 3.00 -3.07 -7.42
N HIS A 53 4.20 -2.60 -7.77
CA HIS A 53 5.42 -3.40 -7.69
C HIS A 53 6.06 -3.40 -6.30
N LEU A 54 5.56 -2.56 -5.40
CA LEU A 54 6.11 -2.44 -4.04
C LEU A 54 5.23 -3.10 -2.98
N VAL A 55 3.98 -3.33 -3.30
CA VAL A 55 3.01 -3.87 -2.33
C VAL A 55 2.20 -5.00 -2.94
N ASP A 56 1.69 -5.85 -2.07
CA ASP A 56 0.72 -6.88 -2.41
C ASP A 56 -0.60 -6.51 -1.75
N VAL A 57 -1.68 -6.54 -2.50
CA VAL A 57 -2.99 -6.10 -2.03
C VAL A 57 -3.95 -7.28 -2.09
N LYS A 58 -4.64 -7.52 -0.98
CA LYS A 58 -5.70 -8.53 -0.90
C LYS A 58 -6.98 -7.89 -0.41
N GLU A 59 -8.09 -8.33 -0.99
CA GLU A 59 -9.39 -7.93 -0.47
C GLU A 59 -9.74 -8.83 0.71
N VAL A 60 -10.11 -8.21 1.82
CA VAL A 60 -10.53 -8.91 3.02
C VAL A 60 -11.81 -8.27 3.54
N ASP A 61 -12.60 -9.04 4.20
CA ASP A 61 -13.84 -8.55 4.82
C ASP A 61 -13.64 -8.24 6.29
#